data_e9dfc8c53f5f48f377552b7207f1a68b
#
_entry.id   e9dfc8c53f5f48f377552b7207f1a68b
#
_cell.length_a   1.000
_cell.length_b   1.000
_cell.length_c   1.000
_cell.angle_alpha   90.00
_cell.angle_beta   90.00
_cell.angle_gamma   90.00
#
_symmetry.space_group_name_H-M   'P 1'
#
loop_
_entity.id
_entity.type
_entity.pdbx_description
1 polymer ?
#
loop_
_entity_poly.entity_id
_entity_poly.type
_entity_poly.pdbx_seq_one_letter_code
_entity_poly.pdbx_strand_id
1 'polypeptide(L)'
;MITATLKGIELRLETAPGLFSPRAVDAGTLAMLSRVEFGQEDKVLDLGCGYGVVGLVAARLGRAERVWLLDQDPAAVELARANLAANGAGASTVVLSDGFRSFFETGFDKILCNPPYQADFAVPKHFIEKGFNRLAVGGTLTMVTKRELWYRNKITSVFGGVKVSEVDGYFVFEATRKTTQYAAKRLKPRSRVGS
;
A
#
# COMPACT_ATOMS: atom_id res chain seq x y z
N MET A 1 -19.79 12.98 -1.25
CA MET A 1 -19.51 12.22 -2.48
C MET A 1 -18.62 13.04 -3.39
N ILE A 2 -17.58 12.43 -3.95
CA ILE A 2 -16.67 13.03 -4.94
C ILE A 2 -16.65 12.16 -6.20
N THR A 3 -16.39 12.76 -7.35
CA THR A 3 -16.14 12.05 -8.61
C THR A 3 -14.71 12.31 -9.03
N ALA A 4 -14.00 11.28 -9.45
CA ALA A 4 -12.61 11.39 -9.90
C ALA A 4 -12.36 10.46 -11.09
N THR A 5 -11.54 10.92 -12.05
CA THR A 5 -11.04 10.06 -13.13
C THR A 5 -9.60 9.69 -12.83
N LEU A 6 -9.36 8.42 -12.52
CA LEU A 6 -8.04 7.88 -12.16
C LEU A 6 -7.66 6.78 -13.15
N LYS A 7 -6.47 6.89 -13.76
CA LYS A 7 -5.98 5.91 -14.76
C LYS A 7 -7.01 5.59 -15.86
N GLY A 8 -7.79 6.61 -16.28
CA GLY A 8 -8.84 6.46 -17.29
C GLY A 8 -10.16 5.88 -16.78
N ILE A 9 -10.31 5.63 -15.50
CA ILE A 9 -11.52 5.09 -14.88
C ILE A 9 -12.26 6.21 -14.15
N GLU A 10 -13.53 6.41 -14.46
CA GLU A 10 -14.42 7.28 -13.68
C GLU A 10 -14.90 6.55 -12.43
N LEU A 11 -14.70 7.17 -11.27
CA LEU A 11 -15.05 6.65 -9.96
C LEU A 11 -15.98 7.61 -9.23
N ARG A 12 -16.99 7.05 -8.57
CA ARG A 12 -17.89 7.76 -7.64
C ARG A 12 -17.61 7.29 -6.23
N LEU A 13 -17.13 8.21 -5.39
CA LEU A 13 -16.61 7.87 -4.08
C LEU A 13 -17.42 8.57 -3.00
N GLU A 14 -18.01 7.81 -2.10
CA GLU A 14 -18.54 8.32 -0.85
C GLU A 14 -17.40 8.59 0.12
N THR A 15 -17.53 9.69 0.86
CA THR A 15 -16.56 10.13 1.87
C THR A 15 -17.30 10.63 3.10
N ALA A 16 -16.64 10.69 4.25
CA ALA A 16 -17.21 11.22 5.47
C ALA A 16 -16.28 12.27 6.11
N PRO A 17 -16.85 13.27 6.83
CA PRO A 17 -16.06 14.14 7.68
C PRO A 17 -15.26 13.32 8.69
N GLY A 18 -13.99 13.69 8.92
CA GLY A 18 -13.10 12.98 9.85
C GLY A 18 -12.22 11.92 9.19
N LEU A 19 -12.56 11.44 8.00
CA LEU A 19 -11.68 10.57 7.23
C LEU A 19 -10.60 11.36 6.50
N PHE A 20 -9.53 10.66 6.13
CA PHE A 20 -8.44 11.24 5.36
C PHE A 20 -8.92 11.77 3.99
N SER A 21 -8.64 13.04 3.71
CA SER A 21 -8.94 13.73 2.44
C SER A 21 -10.42 13.64 1.96
N PRO A 22 -11.41 14.10 2.75
CA PRO A 22 -12.83 13.88 2.45
C PRO A 22 -13.39 14.74 1.30
N ARG A 23 -12.64 15.74 0.80
CA ARG A 23 -13.10 16.70 -0.23
C ARG A 23 -12.61 16.37 -1.64
N ALA A 24 -11.49 15.66 -1.75
CA ALA A 24 -10.87 15.27 -3.01
C ALA A 24 -9.96 14.06 -2.75
N VAL A 25 -9.59 13.34 -3.81
CA VAL A 25 -8.56 12.30 -3.69
C VAL A 25 -7.24 12.96 -3.26
N ASP A 26 -6.58 12.37 -2.27
CA ASP A 26 -5.32 12.90 -1.73
C ASP A 26 -4.22 12.99 -2.79
N ALA A 27 -3.47 14.10 -2.77
CA ALA A 27 -2.42 14.35 -3.76
C ALA A 27 -1.28 13.31 -3.68
N GLY A 28 -0.95 12.79 -2.48
CA GLY A 28 0.00 11.69 -2.34
C GLY A 28 -0.51 10.40 -2.97
N THR A 29 -1.80 10.10 -2.80
CA THR A 29 -2.45 8.96 -3.48
C THR A 29 -2.40 9.11 -5.00
N LEU A 30 -2.65 10.31 -5.53
CA LEU A 30 -2.53 10.59 -6.98
C LEU A 30 -1.08 10.41 -7.46
N ALA A 31 -0.11 10.95 -6.72
CA ALA A 31 1.31 10.79 -7.01
C ALA A 31 1.72 9.31 -7.04
N MET A 32 1.29 8.51 -6.07
CA MET A 32 1.55 7.08 -6.02
C MET A 32 0.92 6.35 -7.21
N LEU A 33 -0.36 6.57 -7.48
CA LEU A 33 -1.07 5.94 -8.59
C LEU A 33 -0.48 6.29 -9.95
N SER A 34 0.11 7.48 -10.13
CA SER A 34 0.78 7.87 -11.38
C SER A 34 2.02 7.02 -11.70
N ARG A 35 2.57 6.31 -10.71
CA ARG A 35 3.79 5.49 -10.84
C ARG A 35 3.54 3.99 -10.83
N VAL A 36 2.35 3.54 -10.45
CA VAL A 36 2.02 2.12 -10.36
C VAL A 36 1.25 1.68 -11.59
N GLU A 37 1.68 0.58 -12.19
CA GLU A 37 0.90 -0.16 -13.17
C GLU A 37 0.32 -1.42 -12.53
N PHE A 38 -0.93 -1.77 -12.88
CA PHE A 38 -1.62 -2.95 -12.38
C PHE A 38 -1.76 -3.98 -13.50
N GLY A 39 -1.22 -5.17 -13.28
CA GLY A 39 -1.48 -6.33 -14.12
C GLY A 39 -2.85 -6.94 -13.80
N GLN A 40 -3.48 -7.59 -14.79
CA GLN A 40 -4.80 -8.21 -14.61
C GLN A 40 -4.81 -9.29 -13.52
N GLU A 41 -3.73 -10.04 -13.37
CA GLU A 41 -3.60 -11.14 -12.42
C GLU A 41 -2.88 -10.75 -11.12
N ASP A 42 -2.55 -9.47 -10.94
CA ASP A 42 -1.87 -9.01 -9.72
C ASP A 42 -2.73 -9.26 -8.47
N LYS A 43 -2.14 -9.87 -7.46
CA LYS A 43 -2.67 -9.92 -6.10
C LYS A 43 -2.25 -8.65 -5.37
N VAL A 44 -3.21 -7.78 -5.07
CA VAL A 44 -2.96 -6.42 -4.59
C VAL A 44 -3.46 -6.22 -3.17
N LEU A 45 -2.67 -5.52 -2.37
CA LEU A 45 -3.06 -5.04 -1.04
C LEU A 45 -2.97 -3.51 -0.98
N ASP A 46 -4.09 -2.88 -0.65
CA ASP A 46 -4.19 -1.47 -0.25
C ASP A 46 -4.13 -1.39 1.29
N LEU A 47 -2.99 -0.94 1.82
CA LEU A 47 -2.69 -0.94 3.26
C LEU A 47 -2.89 0.44 3.87
N GLY A 48 -3.88 0.57 4.76
CA GLY A 48 -4.39 1.86 5.24
C GLY A 48 -5.26 2.50 4.17
N CYS A 49 -6.29 1.77 3.74
CA CYS A 49 -7.03 2.06 2.51
C CYS A 49 -7.94 3.30 2.60
N GLY A 50 -8.25 3.79 3.81
CA GLY A 50 -9.24 4.83 3.98
C GLY A 50 -10.57 4.43 3.34
N TYR A 51 -11.16 5.31 2.54
CA TYR A 51 -12.40 5.01 1.81
C TYR A 51 -12.19 4.22 0.49
N GLY A 52 -10.98 3.62 0.27
CA GLY A 52 -10.74 2.57 -0.70
C GLY A 52 -10.31 3.00 -2.09
N VAL A 53 -9.74 4.20 -2.28
CA VAL A 53 -9.37 4.73 -3.62
C VAL A 53 -8.41 3.83 -4.37
N VAL A 54 -7.30 3.45 -3.72
CA VAL A 54 -6.22 2.68 -4.36
C VAL A 54 -6.69 1.27 -4.69
N GLY A 55 -7.31 0.60 -3.72
CA GLY A 55 -7.89 -0.73 -3.90
C GLY A 55 -8.95 -0.76 -4.99
N LEU A 56 -9.80 0.28 -5.07
CA LEU A 56 -10.81 0.40 -6.11
C LEU A 56 -10.20 0.55 -7.51
N VAL A 57 -9.16 1.38 -7.66
CA VAL A 57 -8.44 1.50 -8.94
C VAL A 57 -7.82 0.15 -9.33
N ALA A 58 -7.16 -0.54 -8.39
CA ALA A 58 -6.59 -1.86 -8.63
C ALA A 58 -7.64 -2.87 -9.08
N ALA A 59 -8.79 -2.91 -8.40
CA ALA A 59 -9.88 -3.84 -8.70
C ALA A 59 -10.54 -3.58 -10.06
N ARG A 60 -10.59 -2.34 -10.50
CA ARG A 60 -11.17 -1.94 -11.80
C ARG A 60 -10.20 -2.14 -12.97
N LEU A 61 -8.90 -2.15 -12.74
CA LEU A 61 -7.87 -2.42 -13.75
C LEU A 61 -7.49 -3.90 -13.83
N GLY A 62 -7.61 -4.62 -12.73
CA GLY A 62 -7.31 -6.04 -12.60
C GLY A 62 -8.54 -6.87 -12.30
N ARG A 63 -8.38 -7.85 -11.41
CA ARG A 63 -9.45 -8.73 -10.94
C ARG A 63 -9.82 -8.38 -9.50
N ALA A 64 -11.06 -7.97 -9.28
CA ALA A 64 -11.54 -7.51 -7.98
C ALA A 64 -11.35 -8.56 -6.86
N GLU A 65 -11.55 -9.85 -7.16
CA GLU A 65 -11.35 -10.96 -6.22
C GLU A 65 -9.90 -11.15 -5.78
N ARG A 66 -8.94 -10.49 -6.43
CA ARG A 66 -7.51 -10.51 -6.09
C ARG A 66 -7.05 -9.24 -5.38
N VAL A 67 -7.98 -8.41 -4.91
CA VAL A 67 -7.68 -7.14 -4.22
C VAL A 67 -8.16 -7.18 -2.78
N TRP A 68 -7.25 -6.88 -1.86
CA TRP A 68 -7.49 -6.74 -0.43
C TRP A 68 -7.28 -5.29 -0.01
N LEU A 69 -8.13 -4.83 0.90
CA LEU A 69 -8.05 -3.50 1.49
C LEU A 69 -8.04 -3.64 3.01
N LEU A 70 -7.11 -3.00 3.69
CA LEU A 70 -7.02 -3.00 5.14
C LEU A 70 -7.10 -1.59 5.70
N ASP A 71 -7.89 -1.39 6.73
CA ASP A 71 -7.84 -0.20 7.57
C ASP A 71 -8.15 -0.55 9.03
N GLN A 72 -7.67 0.27 9.95
CA GLN A 72 -7.97 0.14 11.38
C GLN A 72 -9.23 0.89 11.80
N ASP A 73 -9.72 1.82 10.98
CA ASP A 73 -10.92 2.60 11.22
C ASP A 73 -12.16 1.86 10.68
N PRO A 74 -13.12 1.46 11.54
CA PRO A 74 -14.35 0.83 11.09
C PRO A 74 -15.15 1.66 10.08
N ALA A 75 -15.16 2.99 10.22
CA ALA A 75 -15.87 3.87 9.31
C ALA A 75 -15.21 3.88 7.91
N ALA A 76 -13.88 3.85 7.85
CA ALA A 76 -13.14 3.71 6.60
C ALA A 76 -13.45 2.38 5.91
N VAL A 77 -13.47 1.27 6.67
CA VAL A 77 -13.78 -0.08 6.16
C VAL A 77 -15.19 -0.14 5.56
N GLU A 78 -16.19 0.41 6.24
CA GLU A 78 -17.58 0.44 5.73
C GLU A 78 -17.69 1.28 4.45
N LEU A 79 -17.06 2.45 4.41
CA LEU A 79 -17.07 3.28 3.20
C LEU A 79 -16.29 2.64 2.04
N ALA A 80 -15.17 1.97 2.32
CA ALA A 80 -14.44 1.23 1.30
C ALA A 80 -15.31 0.13 0.67
N ARG A 81 -16.06 -0.64 1.48
CA ARG A 81 -17.01 -1.65 0.99
C ARG A 81 -18.10 -1.03 0.12
N ALA A 82 -18.71 0.06 0.58
CA ALA A 82 -19.75 0.76 -0.16
C ALA A 82 -19.22 1.28 -1.51
N ASN A 83 -18.04 1.91 -1.51
CA ASN A 83 -17.40 2.42 -2.72
C ASN A 83 -17.04 1.32 -3.71
N LEU A 84 -16.50 0.20 -3.25
CA LEU A 84 -16.21 -0.96 -4.10
C LEU A 84 -17.48 -1.49 -4.75
N ALA A 85 -18.55 -1.69 -3.97
CA ALA A 85 -19.83 -2.18 -4.49
C ALA A 85 -20.43 -1.20 -5.51
N ALA A 86 -20.46 0.10 -5.20
CA ALA A 86 -21.02 1.13 -6.07
C ALA A 86 -20.28 1.29 -7.41
N ASN A 87 -18.99 0.89 -7.46
CA ASN A 87 -18.16 0.98 -8.66
C ASN A 87 -17.89 -0.39 -9.32
N GLY A 88 -18.67 -1.43 -9.01
CA GLY A 88 -18.57 -2.74 -9.66
C GLY A 88 -17.35 -3.57 -9.26
N ALA A 89 -16.76 -3.30 -8.09
CA ALA A 89 -15.61 -4.00 -7.54
C ALA A 89 -15.92 -4.74 -6.21
N GLY A 90 -17.19 -5.08 -5.97
CA GLY A 90 -17.65 -5.67 -4.72
C GLY A 90 -17.09 -7.07 -4.39
N ALA A 91 -16.41 -7.72 -5.32
CA ALA A 91 -15.71 -8.98 -5.08
C ALA A 91 -14.39 -8.81 -4.30
N SER A 92 -13.90 -7.57 -4.11
CA SER A 92 -12.70 -7.28 -3.33
C SER A 92 -12.93 -7.52 -1.84
N THR A 93 -11.88 -7.91 -1.13
CA THR A 93 -11.93 -8.22 0.30
C THR A 93 -11.52 -7.02 1.14
N VAL A 94 -12.40 -6.52 2.01
CA VAL A 94 -12.10 -5.41 2.94
C VAL A 94 -12.09 -5.92 4.37
N VAL A 95 -10.97 -5.67 5.08
CA VAL A 95 -10.71 -6.22 6.42
C VAL A 95 -10.41 -5.09 7.41
N LEU A 96 -11.07 -5.12 8.57
CA LEU A 96 -10.73 -4.27 9.70
C LEU A 96 -9.47 -4.84 10.38
N SER A 97 -8.35 -4.12 10.31
CA SER A 97 -7.08 -4.57 10.89
C SER A 97 -6.14 -3.40 11.18
N ASP A 98 -5.49 -3.40 12.34
CA ASP A 98 -4.39 -2.51 12.66
C ASP A 98 -3.12 -2.98 11.91
N GLY A 99 -3.01 -2.56 10.67
CA GLY A 99 -1.98 -3.02 9.74
C GLY A 99 -2.01 -4.54 9.59
N PHE A 100 -0.87 -5.19 9.85
CA PHE A 100 -0.73 -6.65 9.72
C PHE A 100 -0.95 -7.42 11.02
N ARG A 101 -1.51 -6.82 12.08
CA ARG A 101 -1.63 -7.49 13.40
C ARG A 101 -2.58 -8.67 13.37
N SER A 102 -3.72 -8.53 12.69
CA SER A 102 -4.74 -9.60 12.54
C SER A 102 -4.92 -10.06 11.11
N PHE A 103 -3.99 -9.72 10.22
CA PHE A 103 -4.04 -10.08 8.81
C PHE A 103 -2.84 -10.92 8.41
N PHE A 104 -3.10 -12.15 7.92
CA PHE A 104 -2.07 -13.16 7.68
C PHE A 104 -1.90 -13.57 6.22
N GLU A 105 -2.72 -13.05 5.31
CA GLU A 105 -2.63 -13.31 3.88
C GLU A 105 -1.26 -12.93 3.32
N THR A 106 -0.76 -13.71 2.37
CA THR A 106 0.59 -13.56 1.78
C THR A 106 0.57 -13.73 0.27
N GLY A 107 1.73 -13.59 -0.36
CA GLY A 107 1.88 -13.81 -1.79
C GLY A 107 1.35 -12.65 -2.62
N PHE A 108 1.38 -11.43 -2.08
CA PHE A 108 0.98 -10.24 -2.83
C PHE A 108 2.03 -9.89 -3.89
N ASP A 109 1.56 -9.56 -5.09
CA ASP A 109 2.38 -9.00 -6.15
C ASP A 109 2.62 -7.51 -5.92
N LYS A 110 1.63 -6.82 -5.32
CA LYS A 110 1.74 -5.39 -4.98
C LYS A 110 1.15 -5.11 -3.61
N ILE A 111 1.89 -4.35 -2.81
CA ILE A 111 1.39 -3.72 -1.59
C ILE A 111 1.56 -2.22 -1.75
N LEU A 112 0.47 -1.47 -1.65
CA LEU A 112 0.45 -0.02 -1.76
C LEU A 112 0.08 0.58 -0.41
N CYS A 113 0.70 1.71 -0.06
CA CYS A 113 0.44 2.38 1.20
C CYS A 113 0.70 3.88 1.10
N ASN A 114 -0.28 4.67 1.53
CA ASN A 114 -0.14 6.09 1.81
C ASN A 114 -0.32 6.30 3.32
N PRO A 115 0.75 6.12 4.14
CA PRO A 115 0.62 6.14 5.58
C PRO A 115 0.32 7.56 6.10
N PRO A 116 -0.36 7.70 7.25
CA PRO A 116 -0.67 9.01 7.81
C PRO A 116 0.60 9.79 8.13
N TYR A 117 0.67 11.05 7.67
CA TYR A 117 1.88 11.91 7.77
C TYR A 117 2.28 12.26 9.19
N GLN A 118 1.35 12.22 10.14
CA GLN A 118 1.56 12.57 11.54
C GLN A 118 1.90 11.35 12.40
N ALA A 119 1.85 10.14 11.84
CA ALA A 119 2.15 8.93 12.59
C ALA A 119 3.64 8.89 13.01
N ASP A 120 3.88 8.36 14.19
CA ASP A 120 5.22 7.95 14.61
C ASP A 120 5.80 6.95 13.58
N PHE A 121 7.10 6.98 13.39
CA PHE A 121 7.81 6.05 12.52
C PHE A 121 7.61 4.56 12.86
N ALA A 122 7.03 4.25 14.02
CA ALA A 122 6.65 2.88 14.38
C ALA A 122 5.66 2.26 13.38
N VAL A 123 4.66 3.03 12.93
CA VAL A 123 3.65 2.56 11.97
C VAL A 123 4.26 2.23 10.62
N PRO A 124 4.92 3.17 9.90
CA PRO A 124 5.53 2.84 8.61
C PRO A 124 6.65 1.82 8.72
N LYS A 125 7.39 1.76 9.84
CA LYS A 125 8.35 0.69 10.10
C LYS A 125 7.67 -0.69 10.09
N HIS A 126 6.56 -0.83 10.81
CA HIS A 126 5.78 -2.06 10.84
C HIS A 126 5.30 -2.43 9.43
N PHE A 127 4.77 -1.47 8.67
CA PHE A 127 4.27 -1.69 7.32
C PHE A 127 5.36 -2.15 6.36
N ILE A 128 6.56 -1.56 6.41
CA ILE A 128 7.70 -1.94 5.58
C ILE A 128 8.19 -3.36 5.92
N GLU A 129 8.41 -3.65 7.22
CA GLU A 129 8.95 -4.94 7.66
C GLU A 129 7.95 -6.10 7.46
N LYS A 130 6.69 -5.87 7.81
CA LYS A 130 5.66 -6.91 7.63
C LYS A 130 5.21 -7.04 6.19
N GLY A 131 5.13 -5.91 5.44
CA GLY A 131 4.85 -5.91 4.02
C GLY A 131 5.85 -6.74 3.22
N PHE A 132 7.16 -6.62 3.54
CA PHE A 132 8.16 -7.50 2.95
C PHE A 132 7.81 -8.98 3.09
N ASN A 133 7.36 -9.41 4.28
CA ASN A 133 7.02 -10.81 4.51
C ASN A 133 5.70 -11.25 3.84
N ARG A 134 4.83 -10.30 3.46
CA ARG A 134 3.54 -10.56 2.81
C ARG A 134 3.64 -10.56 1.28
N LEU A 135 4.65 -9.92 0.72
CA LEU A 135 4.90 -9.94 -0.73
C LEU A 135 5.33 -11.33 -1.22
N ALA A 136 4.99 -11.67 -2.44
CA ALA A 136 5.66 -12.72 -3.20
C ALA A 136 7.12 -12.32 -3.48
N VAL A 137 8.00 -13.28 -3.77
CA VAL A 137 9.31 -12.95 -4.35
C VAL A 137 9.08 -12.40 -5.75
N GLY A 138 9.63 -11.23 -6.05
CA GLY A 138 9.32 -10.45 -7.25
C GLY A 138 8.26 -9.37 -7.02
N GLY A 139 7.46 -9.47 -5.95
CA GLY A 139 6.44 -8.49 -5.62
C GLY A 139 7.02 -7.17 -5.13
N THR A 140 6.23 -6.10 -5.19
CA THR A 140 6.64 -4.72 -4.93
C THR A 140 5.89 -4.09 -3.77
N LEU A 141 6.60 -3.36 -2.93
CA LEU A 141 6.03 -2.39 -1.99
C LEU A 141 6.11 -1.01 -2.62
N THR A 142 4.98 -0.31 -2.71
CA THR A 142 4.94 1.10 -3.11
C THR A 142 4.40 1.95 -1.97
N MET A 143 5.15 2.96 -1.56
CA MET A 143 4.75 3.89 -0.50
C MET A 143 4.90 5.33 -0.98
N VAL A 144 4.07 6.22 -0.44
CA VAL A 144 4.15 7.66 -0.72
C VAL A 144 4.19 8.46 0.57
N THR A 145 5.03 9.51 0.61
CA THR A 145 5.13 10.42 1.76
C THR A 145 5.88 11.70 1.35
N LYS A 146 5.81 12.73 2.22
CA LYS A 146 6.65 13.95 2.10
C LYS A 146 8.01 13.81 2.80
N ARG A 147 8.29 12.69 3.47
CA ARG A 147 9.52 12.47 4.26
C ARG A 147 10.44 11.48 3.54
N GLU A 148 11.44 11.99 2.83
CA GLU A 148 12.29 11.14 1.99
C GLU A 148 13.28 10.28 2.77
N LEU A 149 14.16 10.92 3.54
CA LEU A 149 15.40 10.30 4.03
C LEU A 149 15.17 9.05 4.89
N TRP A 150 14.23 9.13 5.85
CA TRP A 150 13.96 8.01 6.73
C TRP A 150 13.36 6.81 5.96
N TYR A 151 12.39 7.06 5.07
CA TYR A 151 11.75 6.01 4.27
C TYR A 151 12.74 5.34 3.32
N ARG A 152 13.56 6.14 2.60
CA ARG A 152 14.62 5.62 1.74
C ARG A 152 15.53 4.68 2.50
N ASN A 153 16.08 5.11 3.66
CA ASN A 153 17.00 4.32 4.47
C ASN A 153 16.32 3.05 5.02
N LYS A 154 15.10 3.18 5.55
CA LYS A 154 14.38 2.05 6.12
C LYS A 154 14.02 1.00 5.07
N ILE A 155 13.46 1.41 3.94
CA ILE A 155 13.10 0.50 2.84
C ILE A 155 14.36 -0.18 2.30
N THR A 156 15.44 0.57 2.06
CA THR A 156 16.72 0.02 1.61
C THR A 156 17.26 -1.03 2.58
N SER A 157 17.18 -0.80 3.88
CA SER A 157 17.66 -1.76 4.90
C SER A 157 16.89 -3.09 4.87
N VAL A 158 15.63 -3.09 4.45
CA VAL A 158 14.77 -4.27 4.39
C VAL A 158 14.85 -4.95 3.01
N PHE A 159 14.71 -4.18 1.95
CA PHE A 159 14.60 -4.68 0.56
C PHE A 159 15.95 -4.79 -0.15
N GLY A 160 16.99 -4.07 0.30
CA GLY A 160 18.31 -4.00 -0.34
C GLY A 160 18.43 -2.96 -1.44
N GLY A 161 17.38 -2.16 -1.65
CA GLY A 161 17.34 -1.06 -2.59
C GLY A 161 15.91 -0.52 -2.71
N VAL A 162 15.80 0.71 -3.18
CA VAL A 162 14.53 1.39 -3.43
C VAL A 162 14.69 2.36 -4.59
N LYS A 163 13.74 2.39 -5.49
CA LYS A 163 13.58 3.45 -6.47
C LYS A 163 12.73 4.55 -5.85
N VAL A 164 13.18 5.79 -5.96
CA VAL A 164 12.46 6.97 -5.45
C VAL A 164 12.16 7.88 -6.62
N SER A 165 10.92 8.34 -6.69
CA SER A 165 10.46 9.34 -7.67
C SER A 165 9.79 10.46 -6.91
N GLU A 166 10.11 11.71 -7.25
CA GLU A 166 9.38 12.88 -6.74
C GLU A 166 8.28 13.26 -7.72
N VAL A 167 7.07 13.47 -7.19
CA VAL A 167 5.87 13.87 -7.94
C VAL A 167 5.10 14.89 -7.10
N ASP A 168 4.98 16.11 -7.56
CA ASP A 168 4.23 17.20 -6.91
C ASP A 168 4.57 17.39 -5.42
N GLY A 169 5.87 17.29 -5.07
CA GLY A 169 6.38 17.43 -3.70
C GLY A 169 6.14 16.22 -2.81
N TYR A 170 5.76 15.07 -3.38
CA TYR A 170 5.68 13.77 -2.72
C TYR A 170 6.77 12.83 -3.23
N PHE A 171 7.32 12.03 -2.35
CA PHE A 171 8.27 10.98 -2.69
C PHE A 171 7.52 9.64 -2.79
N VAL A 172 7.55 9.02 -3.96
CA VAL A 172 7.03 7.68 -4.20
C VAL A 172 8.19 6.70 -4.18
N PHE A 173 8.10 5.72 -3.30
CA PHE A 173 9.10 4.68 -3.08
C PHE A 173 8.60 3.36 -3.66
N GLU A 174 9.40 2.74 -4.52
CA GLU A 174 9.12 1.42 -5.09
C GLU A 174 10.26 0.47 -4.73
N ALA A 175 9.95 -0.63 -4.03
CA ALA A 175 10.95 -1.61 -3.63
C ALA A 175 10.46 -3.03 -3.91
N THR A 176 11.31 -3.83 -4.57
CA THR A 176 10.99 -5.20 -4.95
C THR A 176 11.57 -6.20 -3.95
N ARG A 177 10.76 -7.15 -3.51
CA ARG A 177 11.21 -8.28 -2.71
C ARG A 177 11.99 -9.27 -3.57
N LYS A 178 13.32 -9.22 -3.53
CA LYS A 178 14.20 -10.07 -4.35
C LYS A 178 14.49 -11.44 -3.72
N THR A 179 14.31 -11.56 -2.40
CA THR A 179 14.67 -12.77 -1.63
C THR A 179 13.74 -12.96 -0.44
N THR A 180 13.86 -14.09 0.24
CA THR A 180 13.08 -14.40 1.45
C THR A 180 13.60 -13.74 2.73
N GLN A 181 14.81 -13.15 2.71
CA GLN A 181 15.45 -12.53 3.88
C GLN A 181 15.67 -11.03 3.68
N TYR A 182 15.59 -10.26 4.77
CA TYR A 182 15.92 -8.82 4.77
C TYR A 182 17.36 -8.59 4.37
N ALA A 183 17.60 -7.54 3.61
CA ALA A 183 18.94 -7.17 3.15
C ALA A 183 19.93 -6.97 4.31
N ALA A 184 19.53 -6.27 5.37
CA ALA A 184 20.37 -6.05 6.54
C ALA A 184 20.79 -7.34 7.28
N LYS A 185 19.95 -8.39 7.21
CA LYS A 185 20.28 -9.71 7.79
C LYS A 185 21.29 -10.47 6.93
N ARG A 186 21.31 -10.25 5.62
CA ARG A 186 22.26 -10.88 4.70
C ARG A 186 23.68 -10.32 4.82
N LEU A 187 23.81 -9.06 5.24
CA LEU A 187 25.11 -8.39 5.38
C LEU A 187 25.82 -8.70 6.70
N LYS A 188 25.18 -9.35 7.67
CA LYS A 188 25.85 -9.82 8.88
C LYS A 188 26.67 -11.07 8.52
N PRO A 189 28.01 -11.09 8.72
CA PRO A 189 28.81 -12.28 8.55
C PRO A 189 28.27 -13.39 9.47
N ARG A 190 28.14 -14.62 8.95
CA ARG A 190 27.92 -15.78 9.82
C ARG A 190 29.10 -15.79 10.80
N SER A 191 28.84 -15.58 12.08
CA SER A 191 29.82 -15.85 13.13
C SER A 191 30.28 -17.31 12.91
N ARG A 192 31.57 -17.48 12.56
CA ARG A 192 32.18 -18.81 12.59
C ARG A 192 32.04 -19.31 14.02
N VAL A 193 31.20 -20.29 14.21
CA VAL A 193 31.23 -21.10 15.44
C VAL A 193 32.57 -21.80 15.39
N GLY A 194 33.50 -21.36 16.24
CA GLY A 194 34.79 -21.99 16.41
C GLY A 194 34.59 -23.43 16.89
N SER A 195 35.26 -24.30 16.21
CA SER A 195 35.56 -25.67 16.63
C SER A 195 36.49 -25.69 17.85
#